data_ceb2b7a07379d998f4ed9f595cacde66
#
_entry.id   ceb2b7a07379d998f4ed9f595cacde66
#
_cell.length_a   1.000
_cell.length_b   1.000
_cell.length_c   1.000
_cell.angle_alpha   90.00
_cell.angle_beta   90.00
_cell.angle_gamma   90.00
#
_symmetry.space_group_name_H-M   'P 1'
#
loop_
_entity.id
_entity.type
_entity.pdbx_description
1 polymer ?
#
loop_
_entity_poly.entity_id
_entity_poly.type
_entity_poly.pdbx_seq_one_letter_code
_entity_poly.pdbx_strand_id
1 'polypeptide(L)'
;MKRFRVMTTLSFLLLAAAHGAMAAHHRHHHTSPKAPEQVVLDLAPVVVKPYVLPDMTQDPARFNFLRRMNLENGVEVRSTRWIRPEEVTTRNIFILDVTQSLEGGFDSVNMYDKGVLSWGVMQWTAATDSLPPALVYVKRRLMGTGQGRVWDKVFVKQGLDVDARGLVVYGKPLATPDDMRLAFRGSRRVGNYDPKIVTYWATVFARAGRQRPVQRFQREYAQRVVDDVLTRPLPDVPFHAPGKGATVSALTGGDPYAQALVFALWTNNPRHSREYIGDAARAARAQAASDDPALWPDGAFRKALLRRCQASRFGNWRQRGVALEARAEAMEAARPAQLSPYERDCQAALLAREAKALAAHQARALLLASRRKPAKLSDSR
;
A
#
# COMPACT_ATOMS: atom_id res chain seq x y z
N MET A 1 -35.07 -11.70 20.91
CA MET A 1 -34.86 -11.63 19.46
C MET A 1 -34.99 -10.17 19.01
N LYS A 2 -33.91 -9.42 18.92
CA LYS A 2 -33.90 -8.04 18.42
C LYS A 2 -32.95 -8.01 17.22
N ARG A 3 -33.51 -7.72 16.06
CA ARG A 3 -32.80 -7.59 14.77
C ARG A 3 -32.04 -6.26 14.77
N PHE A 4 -30.70 -6.29 14.75
CA PHE A 4 -29.89 -5.12 14.44
C PHE A 4 -29.70 -5.05 12.93
N ARG A 5 -30.35 -4.07 12.31
CA ARG A 5 -30.05 -3.62 10.96
C ARG A 5 -28.84 -2.69 11.06
N VAL A 6 -27.72 -3.10 10.47
CA VAL A 6 -26.57 -2.21 10.24
C VAL A 6 -26.84 -1.51 8.90
N MET A 7 -27.20 -0.24 8.97
CA MET A 7 -27.18 0.67 7.82
C MET A 7 -25.73 1.11 7.57
N THR A 8 -25.15 0.58 6.50
CA THR A 8 -23.90 1.10 5.95
C THR A 8 -24.28 2.18 4.93
N THR A 9 -24.24 3.43 5.36
CA THR A 9 -24.46 4.57 4.47
C THR A 9 -23.17 4.85 3.70
N LEU A 10 -23.20 4.58 2.41
CA LEU A 10 -22.21 4.99 1.41
C LEU A 10 -22.35 6.51 1.21
N SER A 11 -21.31 7.25 1.55
CA SER A 11 -21.17 8.65 1.10
C SER A 11 -20.15 8.70 -0.03
N PHE A 12 -20.63 8.45 -1.24
CA PHE A 12 -19.99 8.88 -2.48
C PHE A 12 -20.95 9.89 -3.12
N LEU A 13 -20.68 11.17 -2.94
CA LEU A 13 -21.34 12.21 -3.75
C LEU A 13 -20.42 13.43 -3.91
N LEU A 14 -20.29 13.79 -5.16
CA LEU A 14 -19.98 15.12 -5.72
C LEU A 14 -18.54 15.65 -5.62
N LEU A 15 -17.83 15.45 -6.73
CA LEU A 15 -16.98 16.50 -7.31
C LEU A 15 -17.31 16.61 -8.81
N ALA A 16 -18.32 17.42 -9.11
CA ALA A 16 -18.56 17.91 -10.46
C ALA A 16 -18.71 19.44 -10.38
N ALA A 17 -18.16 20.10 -11.38
CA ALA A 17 -18.33 21.51 -11.71
C ALA A 17 -17.32 22.53 -11.15
N ALA A 18 -16.28 22.79 -11.93
CA ALA A 18 -15.80 24.13 -12.27
C ALA A 18 -14.87 24.06 -13.48
N HIS A 19 -15.41 24.10 -14.69
CA HIS A 19 -14.61 24.41 -15.89
C HIS A 19 -15.06 25.77 -16.41
N GLY A 20 -14.37 26.79 -15.93
CA GLY A 20 -14.38 28.11 -16.54
C GLY A 20 -13.50 28.10 -17.79
N ALA A 21 -14.06 28.52 -18.90
CA ALA A 21 -13.40 28.62 -20.19
C ALA A 21 -12.29 29.69 -20.17
N MET A 22 -11.05 29.24 -20.49
CA MET A 22 -10.01 30.12 -21.04
C MET A 22 -9.63 29.58 -22.41
N ALA A 23 -10.11 30.29 -23.45
CA ALA A 23 -9.70 30.08 -24.83
C ALA A 23 -8.27 30.61 -25.00
N ALA A 24 -7.27 29.69 -24.98
CA ALA A 24 -5.92 29.99 -25.43
C ALA A 24 -5.74 29.43 -26.84
N HIS A 25 -5.51 30.32 -27.81
CA HIS A 25 -5.11 29.94 -29.16
C HIS A 25 -3.81 29.17 -29.16
N HIS A 26 -3.85 27.84 -29.15
CA HIS A 26 -2.70 26.99 -29.44
C HIS A 26 -2.69 26.61 -30.92
N ARG A 27 -1.66 27.05 -31.64
CA ARG A 27 -1.32 26.55 -32.97
C ARG A 27 -1.09 25.04 -32.87
N HIS A 28 -2.00 24.26 -33.48
CA HIS A 28 -1.83 22.83 -33.64
C HIS A 28 -0.69 22.56 -34.61
N HIS A 29 0.47 22.17 -34.07
CA HIS A 29 1.41 21.40 -34.87
C HIS A 29 0.78 20.01 -35.10
N HIS A 30 0.34 19.76 -36.33
CA HIS A 30 -0.03 18.44 -36.79
C HIS A 30 1.21 17.54 -36.76
N THR A 31 1.48 16.90 -35.63
CA THR A 31 2.34 15.74 -35.61
C THR A 31 1.55 14.57 -36.17
N SER A 32 1.97 14.04 -37.32
CA SER A 32 1.40 12.82 -37.89
C SER A 32 1.25 11.73 -36.81
N PRO A 33 0.10 11.03 -36.73
CA PRO A 33 -0.08 9.98 -35.74
C PRO A 33 1.03 8.95 -35.92
N LYS A 34 1.89 8.79 -34.92
CA LYS A 34 2.86 7.68 -34.90
C LYS A 34 2.11 6.39 -35.14
N ALA A 35 2.61 5.58 -36.08
CA ALA A 35 2.07 4.25 -36.32
C ALA A 35 1.88 3.51 -34.97
N PRO A 36 0.76 2.83 -34.76
CA PRO A 36 0.49 2.16 -33.50
C PRO A 36 1.63 1.20 -33.18
N GLU A 37 2.32 1.48 -32.08
CA GLU A 37 3.43 0.66 -31.60
C GLU A 37 2.97 -0.79 -31.53
N GLN A 38 3.66 -1.70 -32.21
CA GLN A 38 3.32 -3.12 -32.18
C GLN A 38 3.43 -3.61 -30.74
N VAL A 39 2.29 -3.89 -30.12
CA VAL A 39 2.23 -4.43 -28.76
C VAL A 39 2.76 -5.86 -28.78
N VAL A 40 4.03 -6.01 -28.42
CA VAL A 40 4.64 -7.32 -28.19
C VAL A 40 4.25 -7.77 -26.79
N LEU A 41 3.52 -8.88 -26.68
CA LEU A 41 3.14 -9.45 -25.39
C LEU A 41 4.25 -10.35 -24.87
N ASP A 42 4.54 -10.23 -23.57
CA ASP A 42 5.36 -11.21 -22.85
C ASP A 42 4.51 -12.46 -22.60
N LEU A 43 4.72 -13.49 -23.41
CA LEU A 43 4.03 -14.79 -23.36
C LEU A 43 4.91 -15.88 -22.74
N ALA A 44 6.00 -15.53 -22.08
CA ALA A 44 6.87 -16.50 -21.42
C ALA A 44 6.07 -17.45 -20.52
N PRO A 45 6.49 -18.72 -20.36
CA PRO A 45 5.79 -19.69 -19.54
C PRO A 45 5.57 -19.18 -18.11
N VAL A 46 4.36 -19.42 -17.59
CA VAL A 46 4.00 -19.12 -16.20
C VAL A 46 4.13 -20.39 -15.38
N VAL A 47 4.92 -20.35 -14.32
CA VAL A 47 5.03 -21.47 -13.38
C VAL A 47 3.96 -21.30 -12.32
N VAL A 48 2.91 -22.09 -12.40
CA VAL A 48 1.86 -22.19 -11.39
C VAL A 48 2.21 -23.33 -10.44
N LYS A 49 2.28 -23.04 -9.14
CA LYS A 49 2.61 -24.05 -8.13
C LYS A 49 1.40 -24.28 -7.23
N PRO A 50 1.17 -25.52 -6.78
CA PRO A 50 0.26 -25.77 -5.68
C PRO A 50 0.71 -24.95 -4.47
N TYR A 51 -0.24 -24.32 -3.79
CA TYR A 51 0.05 -23.73 -2.49
C TYR A 51 0.15 -24.86 -1.46
N VAL A 52 1.28 -24.95 -0.83
CA VAL A 52 1.52 -25.89 0.26
C VAL A 52 1.55 -25.06 1.54
N LEU A 53 0.65 -25.38 2.48
CA LEU A 53 0.74 -24.83 3.82
C LEU A 53 2.13 -25.13 4.36
N PRO A 54 2.87 -24.13 4.89
CA PRO A 54 4.14 -24.37 5.54
C PRO A 54 4.01 -25.50 6.55
N ASP A 55 4.97 -26.41 6.59
CA ASP A 55 5.01 -27.44 7.63
C ASP A 55 5.09 -26.77 8.99
N MET A 56 4.04 -26.94 9.78
CA MET A 56 3.83 -26.26 11.03
C MET A 56 3.73 -27.24 12.19
N THR A 57 4.24 -28.45 12.00
CA THR A 57 4.27 -29.48 13.04
C THR A 57 5.02 -29.02 14.30
N GLN A 58 5.95 -28.08 14.14
CA GLN A 58 6.70 -27.48 15.24
C GLN A 58 5.97 -26.31 15.96
N ASP A 59 4.86 -25.80 15.40
CA ASP A 59 4.04 -24.76 16.03
C ASP A 59 2.54 -25.05 15.86
N PRO A 60 1.98 -25.96 16.69
CA PRO A 60 0.56 -26.34 16.62
C PRO A 60 -0.39 -25.15 16.82
N ALA A 61 0.01 -24.15 17.59
CA ALA A 61 -0.82 -22.96 17.84
C ALA A 61 -0.95 -22.13 16.56
N ARG A 62 0.14 -21.99 15.82
CA ARG A 62 0.17 -21.30 14.52
C ARG A 62 -0.58 -22.10 13.46
N PHE A 63 -0.44 -23.42 13.44
CA PHE A 63 -1.21 -24.29 12.53
C PHE A 63 -2.71 -24.13 12.76
N ASN A 64 -3.17 -24.19 13.99
CA ASN A 64 -4.58 -24.00 14.35
C ASN A 64 -5.04 -22.56 14.06
N PHE A 65 -4.17 -21.57 14.16
CA PHE A 65 -4.46 -20.19 13.77
C PHE A 65 -4.64 -20.08 12.23
N LEU A 66 -3.71 -20.62 11.44
CA LEU A 66 -3.79 -20.60 9.98
C LEU A 66 -5.01 -21.37 9.47
N ARG A 67 -5.33 -22.51 10.09
CA ARG A 67 -6.54 -23.29 9.80
C ARG A 67 -7.80 -22.50 10.13
N ARG A 68 -7.84 -21.77 11.25
CA ARG A 68 -8.95 -20.87 11.59
C ARG A 68 -9.06 -19.66 10.68
N MET A 69 -7.97 -19.25 10.04
CA MET A 69 -7.96 -18.17 9.04
C MET A 69 -8.51 -18.60 7.69
N ASN A 70 -9.00 -19.85 7.57
CA ASN A 70 -9.56 -20.41 6.33
C ASN A 70 -8.61 -20.24 5.14
N LEU A 71 -7.33 -20.59 5.32
CA LEU A 71 -6.43 -20.74 4.18
C LEU A 71 -6.94 -21.92 3.36
N GLU A 72 -7.41 -21.60 2.20
CA GLU A 72 -7.95 -22.58 1.27
C GLU A 72 -6.77 -23.22 0.52
N ASN A 73 -6.91 -24.49 0.15
CA ASN A 73 -6.04 -25.10 -0.82
C ASN A 73 -6.19 -24.38 -2.17
N GLY A 74 -5.13 -24.28 -2.93
CA GLY A 74 -5.16 -23.62 -4.23
C GLY A 74 -3.79 -23.56 -4.87
N VAL A 75 -3.54 -22.51 -5.63
CA VAL A 75 -2.27 -22.31 -6.34
C VAL A 75 -1.70 -20.92 -6.10
N GLU A 76 -0.39 -20.79 -6.33
CA GLU A 76 0.33 -19.52 -6.33
C GLU A 76 1.19 -19.36 -7.59
N VAL A 77 1.39 -18.10 -7.98
CA VAL A 77 2.45 -17.70 -8.90
C VAL A 77 3.34 -16.70 -8.19
N ARG A 78 4.59 -17.10 -7.95
CA ARG A 78 5.59 -16.19 -7.38
C ARG A 78 6.00 -15.16 -8.42
N SER A 79 6.17 -13.93 -7.98
CA SER A 79 6.53 -12.85 -8.88
C SER A 79 7.89 -13.05 -9.52
N THR A 80 7.97 -12.66 -10.79
CA THR A 80 9.20 -12.50 -11.57
C THR A 80 9.39 -11.05 -12.02
N ARG A 81 8.46 -10.16 -11.67
CA ARG A 81 8.43 -8.75 -12.07
C ARG A 81 8.24 -7.87 -10.83
N TRP A 82 9.31 -7.20 -10.43
CA TRP A 82 9.41 -6.37 -9.24
C TRP A 82 9.61 -4.91 -9.64
N ILE A 83 9.35 -3.98 -8.72
CA ILE A 83 9.85 -2.62 -8.81
C ILE A 83 11.37 -2.70 -8.74
N ARG A 84 12.05 -2.08 -9.69
CA ARG A 84 13.51 -2.09 -9.74
C ARG A 84 14.05 -0.85 -9.03
N PRO A 85 15.27 -0.90 -8.45
CA PRO A 85 15.84 0.23 -7.71
C PRO A 85 15.87 1.54 -8.53
N GLU A 86 16.17 1.47 -9.82
CA GLU A 86 16.19 2.64 -10.71
C GLU A 86 14.81 3.25 -10.99
N GLU A 87 13.73 2.55 -10.67
CA GLU A 87 12.35 3.04 -10.80
C GLU A 87 11.88 3.77 -9.54
N VAL A 88 12.66 3.72 -8.44
CA VAL A 88 12.32 4.36 -7.18
C VAL A 88 12.65 5.85 -7.26
N THR A 89 11.69 6.63 -7.72
CA THR A 89 11.85 8.07 -7.98
C THR A 89 10.97 8.94 -7.09
N THR A 90 10.09 8.35 -6.30
CA THR A 90 9.19 9.06 -5.39
C THR A 90 9.02 8.30 -4.08
N ARG A 91 8.59 9.02 -3.02
CA ARG A 91 8.25 8.42 -1.72
C ARG A 91 7.29 7.23 -1.86
N ASN A 92 6.25 7.36 -2.66
CA ASN A 92 5.25 6.31 -2.78
C ASN A 92 5.81 5.06 -3.46
N ILE A 93 6.67 5.23 -4.47
CA ILE A 93 7.35 4.09 -5.10
C ILE A 93 8.34 3.45 -4.13
N PHE A 94 9.04 4.24 -3.31
CA PHE A 94 9.91 3.72 -2.25
C PHE A 94 9.12 2.84 -1.26
N ILE A 95 7.96 3.31 -0.79
CA ILE A 95 7.10 2.54 0.10
C ILE A 95 6.67 1.21 -0.56
N LEU A 96 6.31 1.24 -1.84
CA LEU A 96 5.95 0.04 -2.59
C LEU A 96 7.15 -0.90 -2.76
N ASP A 97 8.34 -0.37 -3.03
CA ASP A 97 9.58 -1.16 -3.13
C ASP A 97 9.91 -1.86 -1.81
N VAL A 98 9.86 -1.13 -0.71
CA VAL A 98 10.13 -1.69 0.63
C VAL A 98 9.10 -2.77 0.99
N THR A 99 7.84 -2.62 0.59
CA THR A 99 6.76 -3.55 0.95
C THR A 99 6.54 -4.69 -0.05
N GLN A 100 7.08 -4.60 -1.28
CA GLN A 100 6.81 -5.58 -2.33
C GLN A 100 7.22 -7.02 -1.96
N SER A 101 8.26 -7.21 -1.13
CA SER A 101 8.67 -8.53 -0.66
C SER A 101 7.61 -9.21 0.22
N LEU A 102 6.70 -8.44 0.80
CA LEU A 102 5.61 -8.90 1.66
C LEU A 102 4.29 -9.04 0.89
N GLU A 103 4.04 -8.14 -0.07
CA GLU A 103 2.79 -8.09 -0.82
C GLU A 103 2.90 -8.88 -2.14
N GLY A 104 3.99 -8.72 -2.88
CA GLY A 104 4.22 -9.38 -4.16
C GLY A 104 4.63 -8.40 -5.25
N GLY A 105 5.12 -8.92 -6.38
CA GLY A 105 5.41 -8.11 -7.57
C GLY A 105 4.23 -8.04 -8.53
N PHE A 106 4.45 -7.43 -9.67
CA PHE A 106 3.39 -7.13 -10.65
C PHE A 106 2.66 -8.36 -11.22
N ASP A 107 3.33 -9.50 -11.32
CA ASP A 107 2.81 -10.75 -11.88
C ASP A 107 2.54 -11.83 -10.82
N SER A 108 2.61 -11.49 -9.53
CA SER A 108 2.26 -12.43 -8.47
C SER A 108 0.75 -12.69 -8.43
N VAL A 109 0.37 -13.94 -8.17
CA VAL A 109 -1.02 -14.38 -8.04
C VAL A 109 -1.13 -15.35 -6.88
N ASN A 110 -2.09 -15.11 -5.99
CA ASN A 110 -2.47 -16.02 -4.93
C ASN A 110 -3.91 -16.44 -5.09
N MET A 111 -4.16 -17.75 -5.13
CA MET A 111 -5.49 -18.32 -5.27
C MET A 111 -5.75 -19.40 -4.21
N TYR A 112 -5.29 -19.17 -2.98
CA TYR A 112 -5.39 -20.15 -1.90
C TYR A 112 -6.06 -19.60 -0.63
N ASP A 113 -6.31 -18.29 -0.56
CA ASP A 113 -6.87 -17.65 0.63
C ASP A 113 -8.36 -17.29 0.45
N LYS A 114 -8.97 -16.75 1.50
CA LYS A 114 -10.36 -16.28 1.49
C LYS A 114 -10.62 -15.14 0.51
N GLY A 115 -9.58 -14.47 0.03
CA GLY A 115 -9.65 -13.44 -1.01
C GLY A 115 -10.00 -13.98 -2.39
N VAL A 116 -10.04 -15.30 -2.53
CA VAL A 116 -10.36 -16.07 -3.75
C VAL A 116 -9.28 -15.96 -4.81
N LEU A 117 -8.93 -14.77 -5.21
CA LEU A 117 -7.84 -14.41 -6.11
C LEU A 117 -7.26 -13.10 -5.63
N SER A 118 -5.93 -13.08 -5.46
CA SER A 118 -5.15 -11.88 -5.17
C SER A 118 -4.11 -11.68 -6.26
N TRP A 119 -3.90 -10.44 -6.72
CA TRP A 119 -3.05 -10.14 -7.86
C TRP A 119 -2.26 -8.86 -7.71
N GLY A 120 -1.04 -8.91 -8.25
CA GLY A 120 -0.24 -7.74 -8.53
C GLY A 120 0.53 -7.20 -7.34
N VAL A 121 1.14 -6.03 -7.51
CA VAL A 121 2.09 -5.40 -6.58
C VAL A 121 1.52 -5.11 -5.19
N MET A 122 0.21 -5.08 -5.04
CA MET A 122 -0.48 -4.88 -3.75
C MET A 122 -1.35 -6.05 -3.34
N GLN A 123 -1.30 -7.15 -4.06
CA GLN A 123 -2.17 -8.31 -3.82
C GLN A 123 -3.65 -7.91 -3.68
N TRP A 124 -4.14 -7.09 -4.65
CA TRP A 124 -5.56 -6.75 -4.69
C TRP A 124 -6.41 -8.02 -4.79
N THR A 125 -7.44 -8.12 -3.96
CA THR A 125 -8.23 -9.34 -3.82
C THR A 125 -9.61 -9.19 -4.45
N ALA A 126 -10.10 -10.27 -5.07
CA ALA A 126 -11.41 -10.29 -5.69
C ALA A 126 -12.54 -10.20 -4.65
N ALA A 127 -12.49 -11.02 -3.60
CA ALA A 127 -13.58 -11.11 -2.62
C ALA A 127 -13.60 -9.98 -1.57
N THR A 128 -12.62 -9.07 -1.56
CA THR A 128 -12.57 -7.91 -0.66
C THR A 128 -12.73 -6.58 -1.39
N ASP A 129 -13.25 -6.62 -2.60
CA ASP A 129 -13.56 -5.46 -3.45
C ASP A 129 -12.37 -4.54 -3.76
N SER A 130 -11.12 -5.01 -3.59
CA SER A 130 -9.93 -4.22 -3.94
C SER A 130 -9.44 -4.47 -5.37
N LEU A 131 -9.67 -5.65 -5.94
CA LEU A 131 -9.27 -5.99 -7.30
C LEU A 131 -10.09 -5.27 -8.38
N PRO A 132 -11.43 -5.18 -8.29
CA PRO A 132 -12.22 -4.51 -9.33
C PRO A 132 -11.81 -3.06 -9.57
N PRO A 133 -11.63 -2.18 -8.57
CA PRO A 133 -11.16 -0.81 -8.79
C PRO A 133 -9.78 -0.74 -9.44
N ALA A 134 -8.86 -1.63 -9.05
CA ALA A 134 -7.53 -1.70 -9.65
C ALA A 134 -7.60 -2.06 -11.14
N LEU A 135 -8.40 -3.06 -11.49
CA LEU A 135 -8.62 -3.47 -12.89
C LEU A 135 -9.33 -2.40 -13.71
N VAL A 136 -10.36 -1.72 -13.14
CA VAL A 136 -11.04 -0.59 -13.79
C VAL A 136 -10.04 0.53 -14.08
N TYR A 137 -9.16 0.84 -13.13
CA TYR A 137 -8.11 1.83 -13.33
C TYR A 137 -7.18 1.44 -14.48
N VAL A 138 -6.63 0.22 -14.44
CA VAL A 138 -5.72 -0.30 -15.48
C VAL A 138 -6.41 -0.28 -16.84
N LYS A 139 -7.65 -0.76 -16.95
CA LYS A 139 -8.44 -0.74 -18.19
C LYS A 139 -8.58 0.69 -18.75
N ARG A 140 -9.04 1.63 -17.92
CA ARG A 140 -9.23 3.03 -18.34
C ARG A 140 -7.92 3.66 -18.81
N ARG A 141 -6.82 3.40 -18.13
CA ARG A 141 -5.50 3.94 -18.50
C ARG A 141 -5.00 3.35 -19.81
N LEU A 142 -5.17 2.03 -20.02
CA LEU A 142 -4.83 1.37 -21.29
C LEU A 142 -5.65 1.93 -22.44
N MET A 143 -6.97 2.09 -22.27
CA MET A 143 -7.86 2.69 -23.29
C MET A 143 -7.46 4.14 -23.59
N GLY A 144 -7.27 4.97 -22.55
CA GLY A 144 -6.92 6.38 -22.69
C GLY A 144 -5.54 6.66 -23.28
N THR A 145 -4.64 5.67 -23.31
CA THR A 145 -3.30 5.80 -23.92
C THR A 145 -3.18 5.08 -25.27
N GLY A 146 -4.28 4.64 -25.87
CA GLY A 146 -4.28 3.93 -27.15
C GLY A 146 -3.79 2.47 -27.06
N GLN A 147 -3.59 1.95 -25.85
CA GLN A 147 -3.10 0.59 -25.60
C GLN A 147 -4.22 -0.40 -25.25
N GLY A 148 -5.46 -0.09 -25.60
CA GLY A 148 -6.65 -0.93 -25.33
C GLY A 148 -6.51 -2.37 -25.84
N ARG A 149 -5.77 -2.58 -26.93
CA ARG A 149 -5.47 -3.94 -27.45
C ARG A 149 -4.73 -4.82 -26.44
N VAL A 150 -3.96 -4.23 -25.49
CA VAL A 150 -3.34 -5.01 -24.41
C VAL A 150 -4.43 -5.59 -23.51
N TRP A 151 -5.38 -4.75 -23.08
CA TRP A 151 -6.53 -5.18 -22.27
C TRP A 151 -7.30 -6.31 -22.95
N ASP A 152 -7.66 -6.10 -24.21
CA ASP A 152 -8.41 -7.10 -24.97
C ASP A 152 -7.69 -8.45 -25.07
N LYS A 153 -6.37 -8.43 -25.30
CA LYS A 153 -5.59 -9.66 -25.45
C LYS A 153 -5.39 -10.40 -24.13
N VAL A 154 -5.12 -9.67 -23.02
CA VAL A 154 -4.74 -10.29 -21.76
C VAL A 154 -5.94 -10.65 -20.89
N PHE A 155 -7.10 -9.96 -21.05
CA PHE A 155 -8.28 -10.18 -20.24
C PHE A 155 -9.52 -10.53 -21.06
N VAL A 156 -9.98 -9.65 -21.97
CA VAL A 156 -11.27 -9.86 -22.66
C VAL A 156 -11.29 -11.16 -23.46
N LYS A 157 -10.25 -11.44 -24.24
CA LYS A 157 -10.13 -12.71 -24.98
C LYS A 157 -9.98 -13.93 -24.07
N GLN A 158 -9.66 -13.72 -22.81
CA GLN A 158 -9.59 -14.78 -21.79
C GLN A 158 -10.91 -14.91 -21.02
N GLY A 159 -11.94 -14.15 -21.37
CA GLY A 159 -13.25 -14.20 -20.73
C GLY A 159 -13.40 -13.33 -19.49
N LEU A 160 -12.44 -12.44 -19.18
CA LEU A 160 -12.53 -11.50 -18.07
C LEU A 160 -12.70 -10.07 -18.58
N ASP A 161 -13.62 -9.36 -18.00
CA ASP A 161 -13.73 -7.90 -18.12
C ASP A 161 -14.12 -7.25 -16.78
N VAL A 162 -14.16 -5.93 -16.74
CA VAL A 162 -14.65 -5.15 -15.61
C VAL A 162 -15.53 -4.02 -16.11
N ASP A 163 -16.59 -3.75 -15.37
CA ASP A 163 -17.47 -2.59 -15.58
C ASP A 163 -17.75 -1.87 -14.24
N ALA A 164 -18.72 -0.97 -14.23
CA ALA A 164 -19.10 -0.21 -13.03
C ALA A 164 -19.67 -1.10 -11.91
N ARG A 165 -20.11 -2.32 -12.21
CA ARG A 165 -20.66 -3.29 -11.27
C ARG A 165 -19.62 -4.23 -10.68
N GLY A 166 -18.41 -4.24 -11.24
CA GLY A 166 -17.31 -5.08 -10.77
C GLY A 166 -16.77 -6.04 -11.83
N LEU A 167 -16.37 -7.23 -11.40
CA LEU A 167 -15.81 -8.27 -12.27
C LEU A 167 -16.90 -8.92 -13.13
N VAL A 168 -16.57 -9.15 -14.39
CA VAL A 168 -17.42 -9.84 -15.36
C VAL A 168 -16.63 -11.02 -15.95
N VAL A 169 -17.11 -12.24 -15.77
CA VAL A 169 -16.46 -13.46 -16.29
C VAL A 169 -17.40 -14.14 -17.28
N TYR A 170 -16.92 -14.34 -18.52
CA TYR A 170 -17.72 -14.87 -19.63
C TYR A 170 -19.07 -14.16 -19.79
N GLY A 171 -19.06 -12.84 -19.69
CA GLY A 171 -20.26 -12.00 -19.81
C GLY A 171 -21.17 -11.98 -18.55
N LYS A 172 -20.84 -12.72 -17.50
CA LYS A 172 -21.62 -12.78 -16.27
C LYS A 172 -20.99 -11.93 -15.17
N PRO A 173 -21.71 -10.96 -14.58
CA PRO A 173 -21.24 -10.20 -13.43
C PRO A 173 -21.06 -11.13 -12.20
N LEU A 174 -19.98 -10.92 -11.45
CA LEU A 174 -19.72 -11.62 -10.20
C LEU A 174 -20.13 -10.74 -9.02
N ALA A 175 -21.31 -10.99 -8.45
CA ALA A 175 -21.88 -10.14 -7.42
C ALA A 175 -21.49 -10.56 -5.99
N THR A 176 -21.12 -11.82 -5.79
CA THR A 176 -20.84 -12.37 -4.46
C THR A 176 -19.50 -13.08 -4.41
N PRO A 177 -18.89 -13.23 -3.21
CA PRO A 177 -17.69 -14.05 -3.05
C PRO A 177 -17.86 -15.50 -3.54
N ASP A 178 -19.07 -16.05 -3.45
CA ASP A 178 -19.38 -17.41 -3.94
C ASP A 178 -19.39 -17.48 -5.46
N ASP A 179 -19.86 -16.44 -6.14
CA ASP A 179 -19.78 -16.34 -7.60
C ASP A 179 -18.33 -16.22 -8.05
N MET A 180 -17.52 -15.45 -7.32
CA MET A 180 -16.09 -15.33 -7.55
C MET A 180 -15.36 -16.67 -7.33
N ARG A 181 -15.72 -17.43 -6.26
CA ARG A 181 -15.16 -18.79 -6.07
C ARG A 181 -15.53 -19.71 -7.20
N LEU A 182 -16.79 -19.72 -7.60
CA LEU A 182 -17.23 -20.56 -8.71
C LEU A 182 -16.48 -20.21 -10.01
N ALA A 183 -16.36 -18.92 -10.32
CA ALA A 183 -15.71 -18.46 -11.54
C ALA A 183 -14.19 -18.71 -11.56
N PHE A 184 -13.50 -18.42 -10.45
CA PHE A 184 -12.04 -18.49 -10.39
C PHE A 184 -11.49 -19.81 -9.84
N ARG A 185 -12.29 -20.57 -9.10
CA ARG A 185 -11.88 -21.84 -8.47
C ARG A 185 -12.70 -23.06 -8.91
N GLY A 186 -13.79 -22.86 -9.65
CA GLY A 186 -14.66 -23.96 -10.07
C GLY A 186 -15.54 -24.55 -8.96
N SER A 187 -15.52 -23.94 -7.77
CA SER A 187 -16.31 -24.40 -6.63
C SER A 187 -16.77 -23.24 -5.76
N ARG A 188 -18.02 -23.26 -5.28
CA ARG A 188 -18.50 -22.32 -4.26
C ARG A 188 -18.03 -22.67 -2.84
N ARG A 189 -17.61 -23.91 -2.62
CA ARG A 189 -17.18 -24.38 -1.29
C ARG A 189 -15.76 -23.89 -1.00
N VAL A 190 -15.60 -23.36 0.20
CA VAL A 190 -14.28 -23.00 0.75
C VAL A 190 -13.39 -24.24 0.80
N GLY A 191 -12.13 -24.11 0.43
CA GLY A 191 -11.16 -25.21 0.42
C GLY A 191 -11.21 -26.14 -0.80
N ASN A 192 -12.26 -26.02 -1.64
CA ASN A 192 -12.36 -26.80 -2.87
C ASN A 192 -11.98 -25.97 -4.08
N TYR A 193 -11.31 -26.59 -5.04
CA TYR A 193 -10.98 -25.95 -6.32
C TYR A 193 -10.81 -26.99 -7.43
N ASP A 194 -11.04 -26.56 -8.66
CA ASP A 194 -10.68 -27.30 -9.86
C ASP A 194 -9.25 -26.87 -10.29
N PRO A 195 -8.28 -27.78 -10.31
CA PRO A 195 -6.90 -27.47 -10.71
C PRO A 195 -6.76 -26.81 -12.08
N LYS A 196 -7.63 -27.17 -13.04
CA LYS A 196 -7.61 -26.60 -14.39
C LYS A 196 -8.06 -25.14 -14.36
N ILE A 197 -9.13 -24.84 -13.63
CA ILE A 197 -9.69 -23.48 -13.54
C ILE A 197 -8.74 -22.56 -12.81
N VAL A 198 -8.21 -22.96 -11.66
CA VAL A 198 -7.27 -22.11 -10.89
C VAL A 198 -5.96 -21.89 -11.65
N THR A 199 -5.42 -22.92 -12.33
CA THR A 199 -4.21 -22.78 -13.15
C THR A 199 -4.45 -21.84 -14.33
N TYR A 200 -5.62 -21.94 -14.97
CA TYR A 200 -6.00 -21.05 -16.06
C TYR A 200 -5.98 -19.58 -15.61
N TRP A 201 -6.73 -19.26 -14.57
CA TRP A 201 -6.83 -17.87 -14.10
C TRP A 201 -5.52 -17.35 -13.51
N ALA A 202 -4.79 -18.17 -12.75
CA ALA A 202 -3.46 -17.81 -12.28
C ALA A 202 -2.53 -17.43 -13.45
N THR A 203 -2.60 -18.19 -14.54
CA THR A 203 -1.83 -17.91 -15.75
C THR A 203 -2.26 -16.62 -16.43
N VAL A 204 -3.58 -16.37 -16.55
CA VAL A 204 -4.12 -15.14 -17.15
C VAL A 204 -3.63 -13.91 -16.40
N PHE A 205 -3.80 -13.88 -15.10
CA PHE A 205 -3.40 -12.73 -14.27
C PHE A 205 -1.87 -12.53 -14.22
N ALA A 206 -1.10 -13.62 -14.14
CA ALA A 206 0.35 -13.52 -14.18
C ALA A 206 0.85 -12.97 -15.53
N ARG A 207 0.32 -13.47 -16.65
CA ARG A 207 0.65 -12.93 -17.98
C ARG A 207 0.28 -11.46 -18.14
N ALA A 208 -0.88 -11.06 -17.60
CA ALA A 208 -1.27 -9.66 -17.58
C ALA A 208 -0.27 -8.81 -16.80
N GLY A 209 0.14 -9.25 -15.60
CA GLY A 209 1.12 -8.57 -14.77
C GLY A 209 2.54 -8.48 -15.37
N ARG A 210 2.87 -9.32 -16.35
CA ARG A 210 4.14 -9.25 -17.09
C ARG A 210 4.17 -8.18 -18.18
N GLN A 211 3.00 -7.68 -18.61
CA GLN A 211 2.94 -6.65 -19.64
C GLN A 211 3.38 -5.31 -19.10
N ARG A 212 4.41 -4.68 -19.69
CA ARG A 212 4.94 -3.38 -19.25
C ARG A 212 3.87 -2.28 -19.08
N PRO A 213 2.90 -2.12 -20.00
CA PRO A 213 1.84 -1.14 -19.81
C PRO A 213 0.97 -1.43 -18.57
N VAL A 214 0.70 -2.70 -18.30
CA VAL A 214 -0.08 -3.13 -17.14
C VAL A 214 0.70 -2.87 -15.85
N GLN A 215 2.01 -3.19 -15.81
CA GLN A 215 2.89 -2.88 -14.67
C GLN A 215 2.90 -1.39 -14.36
N ARG A 216 3.05 -0.56 -15.40
CA ARG A 216 3.02 0.90 -15.27
C ARG A 216 1.73 1.35 -14.58
N PHE A 217 0.57 0.87 -15.02
CA PHE A 217 -0.71 1.32 -14.48
C PHE A 217 -1.07 0.67 -13.13
N GLN A 218 -0.59 -0.54 -12.86
CA GLN A 218 -0.60 -1.09 -11.50
C GLN A 218 0.17 -0.18 -10.54
N ARG A 219 1.39 0.23 -10.91
CA ARG A 219 2.22 1.12 -10.11
C ARG A 219 1.58 2.49 -9.90
N GLU A 220 1.02 3.10 -10.96
CA GLU A 220 0.31 4.37 -10.84
C GLU A 220 -0.90 4.28 -9.88
N TYR A 221 -1.66 3.20 -9.94
CA TYR A 221 -2.77 2.98 -9.02
C TYR A 221 -2.31 2.73 -7.59
N ALA A 222 -1.28 1.91 -7.40
CA ALA A 222 -0.71 1.62 -6.09
C ALA A 222 -0.19 2.90 -5.41
N GLN A 223 0.49 3.79 -6.14
CA GLN A 223 0.94 5.09 -5.61
C GLN A 223 -0.23 5.95 -5.09
N ARG A 224 -1.39 5.93 -5.77
CA ARG A 224 -2.59 6.64 -5.29
C ARG A 224 -3.12 6.03 -4.00
N VAL A 225 -3.09 4.70 -3.88
CA VAL A 225 -3.50 4.03 -2.64
C VAL A 225 -2.55 4.36 -1.50
N VAL A 226 -1.23 4.44 -1.76
CA VAL A 226 -0.25 4.91 -0.77
C VAL A 226 -0.58 6.33 -0.32
N ASP A 227 -0.79 7.26 -1.25
CA ASP A 227 -1.15 8.65 -0.92
C ASP A 227 -2.43 8.72 -0.08
N ASP A 228 -3.46 7.96 -0.46
CA ASP A 228 -4.72 7.92 0.26
C ASP A 228 -4.53 7.43 1.71
N VAL A 229 -3.71 6.41 1.92
CA VAL A 229 -3.39 5.90 3.25
C VAL A 229 -2.60 6.93 4.07
N LEU A 230 -1.59 7.57 3.47
CA LEU A 230 -0.71 8.50 4.18
C LEU A 230 -1.38 9.82 4.54
N THR A 231 -2.32 10.28 3.72
CA THR A 231 -2.99 11.58 3.90
C THR A 231 -4.35 11.47 4.59
N ARG A 232 -4.85 10.26 4.79
CA ARG A 232 -6.15 10.02 5.43
C ARG A 232 -6.11 10.46 6.89
N PRO A 233 -7.08 11.28 7.35
CA PRO A 233 -7.22 11.60 8.76
C PRO A 233 -7.54 10.35 9.59
N LEU A 234 -6.95 10.27 10.76
CA LEU A 234 -7.18 9.25 11.76
C LEU A 234 -7.93 9.88 12.93
N PRO A 235 -9.26 9.89 12.96
CA PRO A 235 -10.05 10.60 13.95
C PRO A 235 -9.83 10.07 15.37
N ASP A 236 -9.47 8.80 15.50
CA ASP A 236 -9.22 8.13 16.79
C ASP A 236 -7.82 8.42 17.37
N VAL A 237 -7.02 9.18 16.63
CA VAL A 237 -5.67 9.58 17.05
C VAL A 237 -5.68 11.10 17.24
N PRO A 238 -5.99 11.58 18.44
CA PRO A 238 -6.12 13.02 18.69
C PRO A 238 -4.75 13.69 18.72
N PHE A 239 -4.45 14.47 17.69
CA PHE A 239 -3.30 15.37 17.65
C PHE A 239 -3.67 16.63 16.85
N HIS A 240 -3.33 17.77 17.37
CA HIS A 240 -3.20 19.12 16.82
C HIS A 240 -4.40 20.03 16.59
N ALA A 241 -5.55 19.60 16.26
CA ALA A 241 -6.66 20.54 16.20
C ALA A 241 -7.94 19.84 16.62
N PRO A 242 -8.77 20.47 17.42
CA PRO A 242 -10.09 19.92 17.71
C PRO A 242 -10.82 19.60 16.42
N GLY A 243 -11.17 18.31 16.22
CA GLY A 243 -11.92 17.83 15.07
C GLY A 243 -11.10 17.45 13.83
N LYS A 244 -9.79 17.62 13.80
CA LYS A 244 -8.93 17.12 12.70
C LYS A 244 -7.98 16.06 13.25
N GLY A 245 -8.26 14.78 12.99
CA GLY A 245 -7.35 13.70 13.33
C GLY A 245 -6.01 13.85 12.64
N ALA A 246 -4.94 13.35 13.27
CA ALA A 246 -3.62 13.32 12.65
C ALA A 246 -3.63 12.43 11.40
N THR A 247 -2.83 12.79 10.40
CA THR A 247 -2.56 11.92 9.26
C THR A 247 -1.36 11.03 9.53
N VAL A 248 -1.25 9.90 8.80
CA VAL A 248 -0.06 9.03 8.88
C VAL A 248 1.20 9.83 8.55
N SER A 249 1.15 10.68 7.52
CA SER A 249 2.29 11.54 7.15
C SER A 249 2.74 12.46 8.31
N ALA A 250 1.81 13.01 9.06
CA ALA A 250 2.14 13.85 10.22
C ALA A 250 2.78 13.03 11.34
N LEU A 251 2.19 11.85 11.67
CA LEU A 251 2.69 11.00 12.76
C LEU A 251 4.08 10.44 12.51
N THR A 252 4.39 10.14 11.25
CA THR A 252 5.68 9.55 10.87
C THR A 252 6.78 10.58 10.73
N GLY A 253 6.43 11.87 10.69
CA GLY A 253 7.41 12.95 10.55
C GLY A 253 8.28 12.87 9.30
N GLY A 254 7.80 12.18 8.26
CA GLY A 254 8.56 11.96 7.01
C GLY A 254 9.42 10.69 7.00
N ASP A 255 9.47 9.90 8.09
CA ASP A 255 10.19 8.62 8.13
C ASP A 255 9.58 7.65 7.11
N PRO A 256 10.27 7.32 5.99
CA PRO A 256 9.72 6.49 4.93
C PRO A 256 9.53 5.03 5.35
N TYR A 257 10.31 4.54 6.30
CA TYR A 257 10.16 3.17 6.82
C TYR A 257 8.97 3.06 7.76
N ALA A 258 8.73 4.09 8.58
CA ALA A 258 7.51 4.16 9.38
C ALA A 258 6.27 4.19 8.48
N GLN A 259 6.32 4.95 7.38
CA GLN A 259 5.26 5.00 6.37
C GLN A 259 5.05 3.64 5.69
N ALA A 260 6.13 2.95 5.31
CA ALA A 260 6.07 1.62 4.73
C ALA A 260 5.49 0.60 5.70
N LEU A 261 5.88 0.63 6.98
CA LEU A 261 5.31 -0.26 8.00
C LEU A 261 3.81 -0.01 8.19
N VAL A 262 3.39 1.25 8.31
CA VAL A 262 1.96 1.60 8.39
C VAL A 262 1.23 1.10 7.16
N PHE A 263 1.78 1.31 5.96
CA PHE A 263 1.16 0.90 4.72
C PHE A 263 1.00 -0.63 4.63
N ALA A 264 2.04 -1.40 4.98
CA ALA A 264 1.99 -2.86 5.01
C ALA A 264 0.96 -3.42 6.02
N LEU A 265 0.78 -2.76 7.16
CA LEU A 265 -0.25 -3.13 8.12
C LEU A 265 -1.65 -2.77 7.59
N TRP A 266 -1.79 -1.59 7.00
CA TRP A 266 -3.05 -1.09 6.47
C TRP A 266 -3.61 -1.95 5.35
N THR A 267 -2.77 -2.32 4.37
CA THR A 267 -3.16 -3.19 3.27
C THR A 267 -3.63 -4.56 3.75
N ASN A 268 -3.06 -5.06 4.85
CA ASN A 268 -3.46 -6.33 5.43
C ASN A 268 -4.78 -6.25 6.22
N ASN A 269 -4.94 -5.25 7.09
CA ASN A 269 -6.16 -5.07 7.87
C ASN A 269 -6.32 -3.61 8.36
N PRO A 270 -7.06 -2.76 7.63
CA PRO A 270 -7.21 -1.34 7.96
C PRO A 270 -7.77 -1.07 9.37
N ARG A 271 -8.68 -1.93 9.86
CA ARG A 271 -9.32 -1.74 11.17
C ARG A 271 -8.31 -1.87 12.30
N HIS A 272 -7.56 -2.98 12.34
CA HIS A 272 -6.56 -3.18 13.38
C HIS A 272 -5.34 -2.27 13.24
N SER A 273 -5.02 -1.85 12.01
CA SER A 273 -3.93 -0.91 11.79
C SER A 273 -4.16 0.42 12.50
N ARG A 274 -5.38 0.94 12.50
CA ARG A 274 -5.74 2.16 13.23
C ARG A 274 -5.45 2.06 14.72
N GLU A 275 -5.81 0.93 15.34
CA GLU A 275 -5.53 0.66 16.75
C GLU A 275 -4.01 0.71 17.02
N TYR A 276 -3.20 0.03 16.20
CA TYR A 276 -1.75 -0.05 16.39
C TYR A 276 -1.06 1.29 16.13
N ILE A 277 -1.50 2.04 15.13
CA ILE A 277 -1.03 3.39 14.85
C ILE A 277 -1.35 4.31 16.04
N GLY A 278 -2.56 4.22 16.60
CA GLY A 278 -2.97 4.98 17.77
C GLY A 278 -2.14 4.65 19.01
N ASP A 279 -1.87 3.35 19.26
CA ASP A 279 -1.01 2.92 20.37
C ASP A 279 0.42 3.45 20.20
N ALA A 280 0.98 3.35 19.01
CA ALA A 280 2.33 3.84 18.71
C ALA A 280 2.42 5.37 18.85
N ALA A 281 1.41 6.10 18.41
CA ALA A 281 1.36 7.54 18.55
C ALA A 281 1.28 7.97 20.01
N ARG A 282 0.47 7.31 20.84
CA ARG A 282 0.41 7.55 22.29
C ARG A 282 1.75 7.28 22.97
N ALA A 283 2.42 6.21 22.61
CA ALA A 283 3.73 5.87 23.16
C ALA A 283 4.83 6.90 22.76
N ALA A 284 4.85 7.31 21.49
CA ALA A 284 5.78 8.34 21.02
C ALA A 284 5.52 9.70 21.69
N ARG A 285 4.25 10.08 21.83
CA ARG A 285 3.82 11.27 22.58
C ARG A 285 4.31 11.26 24.03
N ALA A 286 4.10 10.16 24.73
CA ALA A 286 4.52 10.02 26.12
C ALA A 286 6.05 10.13 26.25
N GLN A 287 6.82 9.57 25.33
CA GLN A 287 8.27 9.67 25.29
C GLN A 287 8.75 11.10 25.06
N ALA A 288 8.06 11.84 24.18
CA ALA A 288 8.43 13.20 23.82
C ALA A 288 7.89 14.25 24.76
N ALA A 289 6.94 13.93 25.63
CA ALA A 289 6.14 14.86 26.41
C ALA A 289 5.54 16.01 25.55
N SER A 290 5.17 15.71 24.30
CA SER A 290 4.67 16.67 23.32
C SER A 290 3.57 16.09 22.46
N ASP A 291 2.53 16.90 22.22
CA ASP A 291 1.43 16.60 21.30
C ASP A 291 1.82 16.85 19.83
N ASP A 292 2.95 17.52 19.58
CA ASP A 292 3.43 17.78 18.23
C ASP A 292 4.32 16.64 17.71
N PRO A 293 3.89 15.84 16.72
CA PRO A 293 4.73 14.80 16.14
C PRO A 293 6.04 15.33 15.56
N ALA A 294 6.10 16.61 15.19
CA ALA A 294 7.33 17.23 14.71
C ALA A 294 8.40 17.38 15.78
N LEU A 295 8.01 17.31 17.06
CA LEU A 295 8.91 17.39 18.21
C LEU A 295 9.24 16.02 18.82
N TRP A 296 8.71 14.94 18.25
CA TRP A 296 9.04 13.60 18.73
C TRP A 296 10.48 13.22 18.34
N PRO A 297 11.18 12.47 19.20
CA PRO A 297 12.50 11.96 18.87
C PRO A 297 12.49 11.14 17.58
N ASP A 298 13.56 11.23 16.81
CA ASP A 298 13.66 10.51 15.53
C ASP A 298 13.40 9.02 15.67
N GLY A 299 12.53 8.52 14.84
CA GLY A 299 12.10 7.13 14.84
C GLY A 299 11.27 6.71 16.06
N ALA A 300 10.90 7.62 16.98
CA ALA A 300 10.11 7.27 18.17
C ALA A 300 8.80 6.56 17.79
N PHE A 301 8.08 7.10 16.81
CA PHE A 301 6.85 6.48 16.31
C PHE A 301 7.13 5.11 15.68
N ARG A 302 8.14 4.97 14.80
CA ARG A 302 8.53 3.71 14.19
C ARG A 302 8.87 2.65 15.22
N LYS A 303 9.73 2.97 16.18
CA LYS A 303 10.13 2.07 17.28
C LYS A 303 8.92 1.62 18.11
N ALA A 304 7.99 2.52 18.41
CA ALA A 304 6.78 2.20 19.14
C ALA A 304 5.86 1.27 18.33
N LEU A 305 5.69 1.52 17.03
CA LEU A 305 4.89 0.69 16.13
C LEU A 305 5.49 -0.71 15.96
N LEU A 306 6.82 -0.82 15.82
CA LEU A 306 7.53 -2.10 15.77
C LEU A 306 7.32 -2.91 17.05
N ARG A 307 7.50 -2.31 18.23
CA ARG A 307 7.21 -2.98 19.52
C ARG A 307 5.75 -3.48 19.57
N ARG A 308 4.81 -2.67 19.10
CA ARG A 308 3.40 -3.07 19.06
C ARG A 308 3.14 -4.23 18.09
N CYS A 309 3.84 -4.27 16.96
CA CYS A 309 3.81 -5.40 16.02
C CYS A 309 4.40 -6.67 16.63
N GLN A 310 5.54 -6.55 17.31
CA GLN A 310 6.19 -7.68 17.99
C GLN A 310 5.31 -8.29 19.08
N ALA A 311 4.58 -7.45 19.83
CA ALA A 311 3.61 -7.88 20.83
C ALA A 311 2.26 -8.32 20.22
N SER A 312 2.12 -8.35 18.89
CA SER A 312 0.87 -8.70 18.24
C SER A 312 0.52 -10.18 18.42
N ARG A 313 -0.78 -10.44 18.66
CA ARG A 313 -1.34 -11.79 18.55
C ARG A 313 -1.38 -12.29 17.10
N PHE A 314 -1.25 -11.41 16.11
CA PHE A 314 -1.25 -11.76 14.70
C PHE A 314 0.17 -12.08 14.24
N GLY A 315 0.45 -13.35 13.93
CA GLY A 315 1.79 -13.80 13.54
C GLY A 315 2.32 -13.12 12.28
N ASN A 316 1.46 -12.89 11.29
CA ASN A 316 1.82 -12.16 10.07
C ASN A 316 2.23 -10.70 10.34
N TRP A 317 1.70 -10.03 11.36
CA TRP A 317 2.09 -8.68 11.73
C TRP A 317 3.44 -8.64 12.43
N ARG A 318 3.73 -9.63 13.28
CA ARG A 318 5.08 -9.80 13.84
C ARG A 318 6.11 -9.99 12.74
N GLN A 319 5.81 -10.86 11.77
CA GLN A 319 6.70 -11.12 10.64
C GLN A 319 6.90 -9.89 9.75
N ARG A 320 5.84 -9.12 9.47
CA ARG A 320 5.93 -7.87 8.70
C ARG A 320 6.81 -6.84 9.41
N GLY A 321 6.64 -6.64 10.71
CA GLY A 321 7.48 -5.76 11.50
C GLY A 321 8.96 -6.14 11.42
N VAL A 322 9.27 -7.40 11.69
CA VAL A 322 10.65 -7.91 11.63
C VAL A 322 11.25 -7.79 10.22
N ALA A 323 10.50 -8.16 9.18
CA ALA A 323 11.00 -8.10 7.80
C ALA A 323 11.29 -6.67 7.34
N LEU A 324 10.43 -5.71 7.70
CA LEU A 324 10.62 -4.30 7.34
C LEU A 324 11.76 -3.65 8.14
N GLU A 325 11.93 -4.01 9.41
CA GLU A 325 13.06 -3.56 10.21
C GLU A 325 14.39 -4.07 9.65
N ALA A 326 14.48 -5.37 9.39
CA ALA A 326 15.68 -5.98 8.80
C ALA A 326 16.03 -5.35 7.43
N ARG A 327 15.01 -4.99 6.61
CA ARG A 327 15.24 -4.28 5.36
C ARG A 327 15.75 -2.86 5.61
N ALA A 328 15.18 -2.14 6.57
CA ALA A 328 15.64 -0.80 6.94
C ALA A 328 17.11 -0.84 7.40
N GLU A 329 17.45 -1.78 8.27
CA GLU A 329 18.83 -1.99 8.75
C GLU A 329 19.79 -2.34 7.61
N ALA A 330 19.38 -3.25 6.71
CA ALA A 330 20.19 -3.61 5.55
C ALA A 330 20.45 -2.43 4.61
N MET A 331 19.46 -1.56 4.42
CA MET A 331 19.60 -0.35 3.61
C MET A 331 20.44 0.71 4.33
N GLU A 332 20.34 0.85 5.65
CA GLU A 332 21.23 1.71 6.44
C GLU A 332 22.68 1.22 6.39
N ALA A 333 22.92 -0.08 6.47
CA ALA A 333 24.25 -0.67 6.37
C ALA A 333 24.87 -0.51 4.96
N ALA A 334 24.05 -0.57 3.92
CA ALA A 334 24.46 -0.38 2.52
C ALA A 334 24.63 1.09 2.12
N ARG A 335 24.37 2.03 3.03
CA ARG A 335 24.22 3.47 2.82
C ARG A 335 25.32 4.22 2.07
N PRO A 336 26.61 3.88 2.11
CA PRO A 336 27.62 4.66 1.38
C PRO A 336 27.60 4.44 -0.14
N ALA A 337 27.05 3.35 -0.65
CA ALA A 337 27.30 2.95 -2.03
C ALA A 337 26.11 3.05 -3.01
N GLN A 338 24.86 2.95 -2.58
CA GLN A 338 23.74 2.74 -3.51
C GLN A 338 22.37 3.29 -3.06
N LEU A 339 22.31 4.50 -2.51
CA LEU A 339 21.01 5.11 -2.28
C LEU A 339 20.28 5.38 -3.60
N SER A 340 19.01 4.98 -3.71
CA SER A 340 18.15 5.41 -4.80
C SER A 340 18.00 6.94 -4.81
N PRO A 341 17.65 7.57 -5.92
CA PRO A 341 17.38 9.01 -5.96
C PRO A 341 16.42 9.47 -4.87
N TYR A 342 15.36 8.70 -4.64
CA TYR A 342 14.37 9.00 -3.62
C TYR A 342 14.96 8.92 -2.19
N GLU A 343 15.78 7.93 -1.90
CA GLU A 343 16.42 7.80 -0.58
C GLU A 343 17.38 8.94 -0.30
N ARG A 344 18.13 9.40 -1.32
CA ARG A 344 18.96 10.60 -1.21
C ARG A 344 18.13 11.84 -0.88
N ASP A 345 16.98 12.01 -1.55
CA ASP A 345 16.07 13.13 -1.30
C ASP A 345 15.45 13.04 0.10
N CYS A 346 15.06 11.85 0.55
CA CYS A 346 14.58 11.63 1.91
C CYS A 346 15.65 11.93 2.96
N GLN A 347 16.89 11.51 2.72
CA GLN A 347 18.01 11.81 3.61
C GLN A 347 18.29 13.31 3.67
N ALA A 348 18.31 13.98 2.51
CA ALA A 348 18.48 15.43 2.45
C ALA A 348 17.35 16.17 3.19
N ALA A 349 16.11 15.74 3.02
CA ALA A 349 14.96 16.30 3.73
C ALA A 349 15.04 16.08 5.24
N LEU A 350 15.50 14.89 5.68
CA LEU A 350 15.73 14.60 7.10
C LEU A 350 16.79 15.51 7.70
N LEU A 351 17.95 15.61 7.05
CA LEU A 351 19.05 16.51 7.49
C LEU A 351 18.61 17.98 7.53
N ALA A 352 17.83 18.42 6.55
CA ALA A 352 17.29 19.78 6.55
C ALA A 352 16.34 20.02 7.73
N ARG A 353 15.51 19.01 8.09
CA ARG A 353 14.62 19.06 9.25
C ARG A 353 15.38 19.10 10.57
N GLU A 354 16.39 18.26 10.72
CA GLU A 354 17.28 18.24 11.90
C GLU A 354 17.97 19.59 12.08
N ALA A 355 18.52 20.16 11.00
CA ALA A 355 19.13 21.48 11.03
C ALA A 355 18.13 22.57 11.45
N LYS A 356 16.90 22.52 10.93
CA LYS A 356 15.82 23.45 11.31
C LYS A 356 15.42 23.30 12.78
N ALA A 357 15.32 22.07 13.28
CA ALA A 357 15.00 21.79 14.68
C ALA A 357 16.11 22.30 15.61
N LEU A 358 17.37 22.07 15.25
CA LEU A 358 18.54 22.56 15.99
C LEU A 358 18.57 24.10 16.04
N ALA A 359 18.34 24.73 14.90
CA ALA A 359 18.27 26.20 14.81
C ALA A 359 17.14 26.78 15.69
N ALA A 360 15.97 26.16 15.67
CA ALA A 360 14.84 26.56 16.55
C ALA A 360 15.16 26.37 18.01
N HIS A 361 15.84 25.29 18.40
CA HIS A 361 16.28 25.04 19.75
C HIS A 361 17.31 26.10 20.22
N GLN A 362 18.28 26.41 19.38
CA GLN A 362 19.28 27.46 19.67
C GLN A 362 18.64 28.83 19.79
N ALA A 363 17.71 29.21 18.92
CA ALA A 363 16.98 30.46 18.99
C ALA A 363 16.17 30.56 20.29
N ARG A 364 15.51 29.47 20.73
CA ARG A 364 14.78 29.41 21.99
C ARG A 364 15.69 29.54 23.20
N ALA A 365 16.86 28.88 23.16
CA ALA A 365 17.86 29.01 24.22
C ALA A 365 18.38 30.47 24.37
N LEU A 366 18.67 31.14 23.26
CA LEU A 366 19.06 32.53 23.20
C LEU A 366 17.95 33.45 23.74
N LEU A 367 16.70 33.20 23.38
CA LEU A 367 15.56 33.96 23.85
C LEU A 367 15.37 33.82 25.39
N LEU A 368 15.58 32.63 25.93
CA LEU A 368 15.51 32.36 27.36
C LEU A 368 16.68 33.00 28.09
N ALA A 369 17.87 33.00 27.49
CA ALA A 369 19.05 33.68 28.06
C ALA A 369 18.84 35.22 28.12
N SER A 370 18.29 35.82 27.07
CA SER A 370 18.01 37.24 26.99
C SER A 370 16.94 37.72 27.97
N ARG A 371 16.01 36.84 28.37
CA ARG A 371 14.95 37.14 29.37
C ARG A 371 15.44 37.06 30.83
N ARG A 372 16.59 36.46 31.08
CA ARG A 372 17.23 36.52 32.40
C ARG A 372 17.84 37.89 32.57
N LYS A 373 17.03 38.88 33.04
CA LYS A 373 17.54 40.18 33.46
C LYS A 373 18.64 39.95 34.52
N PRO A 374 19.79 40.62 34.41
CA PRO A 374 20.76 40.57 35.49
C PRO A 374 20.08 41.05 36.79
N ALA A 375 20.18 40.23 37.83
CA ALA A 375 19.74 40.65 39.16
C ALA A 375 20.48 41.96 39.48
N LYS A 376 19.71 43.03 39.74
CA LYS A 376 20.29 44.28 40.26
C LYS A 376 21.04 43.93 41.55
N LEU A 377 22.36 43.97 41.52
CA LEU A 377 23.14 44.08 42.72
C LEU A 377 22.66 45.35 43.40
N SER A 378 21.87 45.20 44.45
CA SER A 378 21.56 46.33 45.38
C SER A 378 22.85 46.62 46.08
N ASP A 379 23.45 47.74 45.73
CA ASP A 379 24.49 48.40 46.58
C ASP A 379 23.89 48.63 47.98
N SER A 380 24.32 47.84 48.95
CA SER A 380 24.17 48.12 50.35
C SER A 380 25.36 48.98 50.75
N ARG A 381 25.08 50.25 50.90
CA ARG A 381 25.89 51.14 51.74
C ARG A 381 25.39 51.10 53.17
#